data_9b1c7f866eaa071b58dfe560b2f25e84
#
_entry.id   9b1c7f866eaa071b58dfe560b2f25e84
#
_cell.length_a   1.000
_cell.length_b   1.000
_cell.length_c   1.000
_cell.angle_alpha   90.00
_cell.angle_beta   90.00
_cell.angle_gamma   90.00
#
_symmetry.space_group_name_H-M   'P 1'
#
loop_
_entity.id
_entity.type
_entity.pdbx_description
1 polymer ?
#
loop_
_entity_poly.entity_id
_entity_poly.type
_entity_poly.pdbx_seq_one_letter_code
_entity_poly.pdbx_strand_id
1 'polypeptide(L)'
;MKTFWNIDKNLTALNEWQPNCWVQVTCPTDEDQRLLEEEFKIPDYFLSDISDTDERARYEYDDGWMLIILRIPYVKEIRSRTPYTTVPLGIIHKRDVTITVCFYETNMMIDFVSYQQKRGEGFTDYVDMIFRLFLSSAVWYLKRLKQINSLIEKAKRNLDHGVNNESLIGLSRLQDSLTYFTTSIRGNETLLSKLKFKLQVDELDADLI
;
A
#
# COMPACT_ATOMS: atom_id res chain seq x y z
N MET A 1 8.50 -12.81 2.58
CA MET A 1 8.32 -13.03 4.04
C MET A 1 6.83 -12.97 4.36
N LYS A 2 6.31 -13.98 5.01
CA LYS A 2 4.90 -14.14 5.34
C LYS A 2 4.71 -14.09 6.86
N THR A 3 3.70 -13.37 7.33
CA THR A 3 3.33 -13.28 8.75
C THR A 3 1.81 -13.36 8.87
N PHE A 4 1.32 -14.14 9.81
CA PHE A 4 -0.08 -14.22 10.18
C PHE A 4 -0.32 -13.37 11.42
N TRP A 5 -1.35 -12.54 11.40
CA TRP A 5 -1.68 -11.65 12.49
C TRP A 5 -3.06 -11.92 13.03
N ASN A 6 -3.17 -12.10 14.32
CA ASN A 6 -4.47 -11.98 14.98
C ASN A 6 -4.90 -10.50 14.90
N ILE A 7 -6.06 -10.23 14.31
CA ILE A 7 -6.58 -8.87 14.12
C ILE A 7 -7.43 -8.36 15.29
N ASP A 8 -7.70 -9.21 16.25
CA ASP A 8 -8.33 -8.81 17.50
C ASP A 8 -7.43 -7.85 18.31
N LYS A 9 -7.61 -7.77 19.59
CA LYS A 9 -6.80 -6.90 20.44
C LYS A 9 -5.29 -7.20 20.30
N ASN A 10 -4.50 -6.13 20.16
CA ASN A 10 -3.03 -6.11 20.21
C ASN A 10 -2.28 -6.60 18.97
N LEU A 11 -2.91 -6.92 17.85
CA LEU A 11 -2.27 -7.37 16.62
C LEU A 11 -1.03 -8.25 16.91
N THR A 12 -1.26 -9.48 17.35
CA THR A 12 -0.20 -10.43 17.72
C THR A 12 0.11 -11.38 16.57
N ALA A 13 1.38 -11.74 16.40
CA ALA A 13 1.78 -12.71 15.39
C ALA A 13 1.30 -14.12 15.78
N LEU A 14 0.82 -14.86 14.78
CA LEU A 14 0.39 -16.26 14.88
C LEU A 14 1.41 -17.16 14.20
N ASN A 15 1.52 -18.39 14.67
CA ASN A 15 2.42 -19.40 14.08
C ASN A 15 1.87 -19.98 12.77
N GLU A 16 0.54 -20.01 12.63
CA GLU A 16 -0.15 -20.58 11.47
C GLU A 16 -1.40 -19.77 11.15
N TRP A 17 -1.94 -19.97 9.94
CA TRP A 17 -3.16 -19.35 9.49
C TRP A 17 -4.36 -19.81 10.34
N GLN A 18 -5.24 -18.88 10.63
CA GLN A 18 -6.53 -19.12 11.29
C GLN A 18 -7.60 -18.25 10.61
N PRO A 19 -8.88 -18.68 10.62
CA PRO A 19 -9.99 -17.84 10.15
C PRO A 19 -10.00 -16.47 10.82
N ASN A 20 -10.32 -15.43 10.06
CA ASN A 20 -10.31 -14.04 10.49
C ASN A 20 -8.93 -13.48 10.89
N CYS A 21 -7.82 -14.16 10.56
CA CYS A 21 -6.50 -13.54 10.69
C CYS A 21 -6.16 -12.70 9.44
N TRP A 22 -5.24 -11.77 9.61
CA TRP A 22 -4.63 -11.04 8.50
C TRP A 22 -3.33 -11.74 8.08
N VAL A 23 -3.24 -12.07 6.79
CA VAL A 23 -2.03 -12.62 6.17
C VAL A 23 -1.25 -11.49 5.53
N GLN A 24 -0.11 -11.13 6.08
CA GLN A 24 0.79 -10.15 5.50
C GLN A 24 1.90 -10.84 4.72
N VAL A 25 2.03 -10.53 3.43
CA VAL A 25 3.09 -11.04 2.56
C VAL A 25 3.91 -9.88 2.02
N THR A 26 5.18 -9.83 2.36
CA THR A 26 6.13 -8.82 1.89
C THR A 26 7.27 -9.50 1.14
N CYS A 27 7.61 -9.01 -0.06
CA CYS A 27 8.59 -9.62 -0.96
C CYS A 27 8.33 -11.13 -1.07
N PRO A 28 7.19 -11.55 -1.66
CA PRO A 28 6.79 -12.95 -1.73
C PRO A 28 7.86 -13.80 -2.43
N THR A 29 8.16 -14.94 -1.86
CA THR A 29 8.96 -15.99 -2.50
C THR A 29 8.08 -16.84 -3.40
N ASP A 30 8.66 -17.68 -4.26
CA ASP A 30 7.91 -18.64 -5.08
C ASP A 30 7.03 -19.56 -4.21
N GLU A 31 7.49 -19.91 -3.01
CA GLU A 31 6.73 -20.69 -2.04
C GLU A 31 5.53 -19.90 -1.48
N ASP A 32 5.73 -18.63 -1.17
CA ASP A 32 4.62 -17.74 -0.73
C ASP A 32 3.58 -17.58 -1.84
N GLN A 33 4.00 -17.43 -3.11
CA GLN A 33 3.09 -17.31 -4.25
C GLN A 33 2.29 -18.61 -4.46
N ARG A 34 2.94 -19.78 -4.44
CA ARG A 34 2.25 -21.07 -4.54
C ARG A 34 1.22 -21.26 -3.44
N LEU A 35 1.53 -20.91 -2.20
CA LEU A 35 0.58 -20.98 -1.09
C LEU A 35 -0.65 -20.10 -1.37
N LEU A 36 -0.47 -18.89 -1.89
CA LEU A 36 -1.56 -17.99 -2.23
C LEU A 36 -2.44 -18.56 -3.36
N GLU A 37 -1.83 -19.13 -4.39
CA GLU A 37 -2.52 -19.65 -5.56
C GLU A 37 -3.15 -21.04 -5.30
N GLU A 38 -2.42 -21.95 -4.66
CA GLU A 38 -2.83 -23.36 -4.51
C GLU A 38 -3.70 -23.60 -3.27
N GLU A 39 -3.36 -23.00 -2.12
CA GLU A 39 -4.10 -23.22 -0.87
C GLU A 39 -5.24 -22.23 -0.70
N PHE A 40 -4.98 -20.91 -0.86
CA PHE A 40 -6.04 -19.90 -0.80
C PHE A 40 -6.86 -19.81 -2.08
N LYS A 41 -6.34 -20.34 -3.21
CA LYS A 41 -6.99 -20.28 -4.53
C LYS A 41 -7.31 -18.86 -4.96
N ILE A 42 -6.35 -17.96 -4.77
CA ILE A 42 -6.41 -16.60 -5.28
C ILE A 42 -6.21 -16.66 -6.79
N PRO A 43 -6.97 -15.90 -7.60
CA PRO A 43 -6.71 -15.79 -9.03
C PRO A 43 -5.25 -15.42 -9.31
N ASP A 44 -4.57 -16.18 -10.17
CA ASP A 44 -3.14 -16.06 -10.47
C ASP A 44 -2.76 -14.65 -10.98
N TYR A 45 -3.63 -14.05 -11.78
CA TYR A 45 -3.40 -12.72 -12.30
C TYR A 45 -3.40 -11.62 -11.21
N PHE A 46 -4.00 -11.84 -10.03
CA PHE A 46 -3.92 -10.87 -8.93
C PHE A 46 -2.49 -10.61 -8.50
N LEU A 47 -1.69 -11.66 -8.39
CA LEU A 47 -0.28 -11.53 -8.01
C LEU A 47 0.54 -10.85 -9.13
N SER A 48 0.24 -11.17 -10.38
CA SER A 48 0.84 -10.53 -11.55
C SER A 48 0.57 -9.02 -11.53
N ASP A 49 -0.67 -8.60 -11.32
CA ASP A 49 -1.07 -7.20 -11.26
C ASP A 49 -0.42 -6.46 -10.07
N ILE A 50 -0.37 -7.08 -8.88
CA ILE A 50 0.30 -6.48 -7.72
C ILE A 50 1.81 -6.35 -7.94
N SER A 51 2.42 -7.22 -8.74
CA SER A 51 3.85 -7.15 -9.06
C SER A 51 4.20 -6.05 -10.06
N ASP A 52 3.25 -5.62 -10.89
CA ASP A 52 3.44 -4.58 -11.90
C ASP A 52 3.56 -3.20 -11.26
N THR A 53 4.74 -2.59 -11.36
CA THR A 53 5.00 -1.25 -10.82
C THR A 53 4.16 -0.15 -11.46
N ASP A 54 3.63 -0.38 -12.66
CA ASP A 54 2.84 0.58 -13.42
C ASP A 54 1.33 0.39 -13.23
N GLU A 55 0.92 -0.67 -12.50
CA GLU A 55 -0.49 -0.95 -12.22
C GLU A 55 -1.18 0.20 -11.50
N ARG A 56 -2.44 0.45 -11.84
CA ARG A 56 -3.22 1.59 -11.32
C ARG A 56 -3.99 1.23 -10.07
N ALA A 57 -4.22 2.24 -9.23
CA ALA A 57 -5.12 2.08 -8.09
C ALA A 57 -6.54 1.75 -8.57
N ARG A 58 -7.06 0.59 -8.16
CA ARG A 58 -8.39 0.08 -8.52
C ARG A 58 -8.86 -0.98 -7.54
N TYR A 59 -10.13 -1.34 -7.64
CA TYR A 59 -10.64 -2.56 -7.04
C TYR A 59 -11.40 -3.37 -8.09
N GLU A 60 -11.45 -4.67 -7.87
CA GLU A 60 -12.22 -5.60 -8.69
C GLU A 60 -12.68 -6.81 -7.88
N TYR A 61 -13.61 -7.56 -8.45
CA TYR A 61 -14.12 -8.82 -7.89
C TYR A 61 -14.00 -9.92 -8.92
N ASP A 62 -13.43 -11.05 -8.51
CA ASP A 62 -13.36 -12.26 -9.30
C ASP A 62 -13.47 -13.50 -8.41
N ASP A 63 -14.31 -14.46 -8.80
CA ASP A 63 -14.56 -15.71 -8.07
C ASP A 63 -14.83 -15.52 -6.55
N GLY A 64 -15.53 -14.43 -6.21
CA GLY A 64 -15.83 -14.06 -4.83
C GLY A 64 -14.66 -13.47 -4.07
N TRP A 65 -13.50 -13.28 -4.70
CA TRP A 65 -12.38 -12.51 -4.17
C TRP A 65 -12.54 -11.04 -4.53
N MET A 66 -12.26 -10.17 -3.57
CA MET A 66 -12.06 -8.75 -3.79
C MET A 66 -10.57 -8.46 -3.82
N LEU A 67 -10.10 -7.82 -4.90
CA LEU A 67 -8.77 -7.24 -4.97
C LEU A 67 -8.88 -5.72 -4.90
N ILE A 68 -8.07 -5.12 -4.06
CA ILE A 68 -7.83 -3.67 -4.02
C ILE A 68 -6.35 -3.44 -4.25
N ILE A 69 -6.00 -2.63 -5.25
CA ILE A 69 -4.63 -2.17 -5.49
C ILE A 69 -4.52 -0.73 -5.02
N LEU A 70 -3.83 -0.54 -3.89
CA LEU A 70 -3.52 0.77 -3.32
C LEU A 70 -2.10 1.17 -3.72
N ARG A 71 -1.91 2.36 -4.24
CA ARG A 71 -0.57 2.90 -4.53
C ARG A 71 0.03 3.49 -3.26
N ILE A 72 1.17 2.99 -2.82
CA ILE A 72 1.86 3.46 -1.61
C ILE A 72 3.22 4.07 -1.94
N PRO A 73 3.66 5.10 -1.17
CA PRO A 73 4.93 5.76 -1.43
C PRO A 73 6.12 4.84 -1.14
N TYR A 74 7.07 4.83 -2.05
CA TYR A 74 8.30 4.04 -1.97
C TYR A 74 9.53 4.92 -2.28
N VAL A 75 10.64 4.64 -1.64
CA VAL A 75 11.91 5.34 -1.86
C VAL A 75 12.90 4.37 -2.48
N LYS A 76 13.36 4.70 -3.68
CA LYS A 76 14.47 4.03 -4.37
C LYS A 76 15.80 4.65 -3.91
N GLU A 77 16.89 4.18 -4.49
CA GLU A 77 18.19 4.84 -4.29
C GLU A 77 18.13 6.32 -4.72
N ILE A 78 18.79 7.20 -3.95
CA ILE A 78 18.79 8.66 -4.17
C ILE A 78 19.31 9.03 -5.59
N ARG A 79 20.20 8.21 -6.16
CA ARG A 79 20.77 8.41 -7.49
C ARG A 79 19.86 7.91 -8.63
N SER A 80 18.74 7.23 -8.32
CA SER A 80 17.80 6.80 -9.34
C SER A 80 17.16 8.00 -10.04
N ARG A 81 16.62 7.78 -11.25
CA ARG A 81 15.90 8.81 -12.02
C ARG A 81 14.71 9.38 -11.23
N THR A 82 14.05 8.53 -10.46
CA THR A 82 12.90 8.88 -9.62
C THR A 82 13.13 8.32 -8.22
N PRO A 83 13.85 9.05 -7.33
CA PRO A 83 14.18 8.56 -6.00
C PRO A 83 12.96 8.32 -5.13
N TYR A 84 11.90 9.11 -5.33
CA TYR A 84 10.60 8.89 -4.70
C TYR A 84 9.62 8.42 -5.77
N THR A 85 9.06 7.25 -5.58
CA THR A 85 8.09 6.62 -6.48
C THR A 85 6.97 5.99 -5.70
N THR A 86 6.11 5.25 -6.36
CA THR A 86 5.03 4.49 -5.72
C THR A 86 5.06 3.05 -6.20
N VAL A 87 4.59 2.15 -5.33
CA VAL A 87 4.46 0.72 -5.63
C VAL A 87 3.07 0.24 -5.26
N PRO A 88 2.58 -0.84 -5.89
CA PRO A 88 1.31 -1.44 -5.51
C PRO A 88 1.40 -2.13 -4.14
N LEU A 89 0.35 -1.96 -3.36
CA LEU A 89 -0.02 -2.80 -2.23
C LEU A 89 -1.34 -3.47 -2.59
N GLY A 90 -1.33 -4.78 -2.79
CA GLY A 90 -2.54 -5.57 -2.97
C GLY A 90 -3.20 -5.87 -1.63
N ILE A 91 -4.51 -5.64 -1.56
CA ILE A 91 -5.35 -6.05 -0.43
C ILE A 91 -6.38 -6.99 -1.02
N ILE A 92 -6.36 -8.24 -0.59
CA ILE A 92 -7.18 -9.33 -1.13
C ILE A 92 -8.08 -9.83 -0.01
N HIS A 93 -9.38 -9.93 -0.27
CA HIS A 93 -10.33 -10.36 0.75
C HIS A 93 -11.39 -11.30 0.18
N LYS A 94 -11.72 -12.35 0.94
CA LYS A 94 -12.85 -13.25 0.69
C LYS A 94 -13.29 -13.86 2.02
N ARG A 95 -14.51 -13.60 2.45
CA ARG A 95 -15.11 -14.12 3.69
C ARG A 95 -14.26 -13.79 4.93
N ASP A 96 -13.62 -14.81 5.50
CA ASP A 96 -12.79 -14.76 6.71
C ASP A 96 -11.28 -14.66 6.41
N VAL A 97 -10.91 -14.44 5.16
CA VAL A 97 -9.51 -14.32 4.73
C VAL A 97 -9.22 -12.91 4.26
N THR A 98 -8.27 -12.25 4.90
CA THR A 98 -7.75 -10.96 4.47
C THR A 98 -6.24 -11.05 4.29
N ILE A 99 -5.75 -10.71 3.10
CA ILE A 99 -4.34 -10.83 2.73
C ILE A 99 -3.85 -9.50 2.21
N THR A 100 -2.67 -9.09 2.61
CA THR A 100 -1.95 -7.98 1.95
C THR A 100 -0.69 -8.52 1.31
N VAL A 101 -0.46 -8.13 0.05
CA VAL A 101 0.74 -8.51 -0.72
C VAL A 101 1.44 -7.24 -1.19
N CYS A 102 2.74 -7.15 -0.93
CA CYS A 102 3.60 -6.11 -1.48
C CYS A 102 4.93 -6.73 -1.92
N PHE A 103 5.31 -6.54 -3.18
CA PHE A 103 6.58 -7.05 -3.71
C PHE A 103 7.80 -6.23 -3.27
N TYR A 104 7.57 -5.21 -2.44
CA TYR A 104 8.59 -4.30 -1.92
C TYR A 104 8.53 -4.21 -0.41
N GLU A 105 9.69 -4.20 0.25
CA GLU A 105 9.78 -3.84 1.66
C GLU A 105 9.59 -2.34 1.81
N THR A 106 8.57 -1.93 2.55
CA THR A 106 8.23 -0.50 2.72
C THR A 106 8.15 -0.11 4.19
N ASN A 107 8.75 1.04 4.49
CA ASN A 107 8.65 1.60 5.85
C ASN A 107 7.20 1.88 6.26
N MET A 108 6.30 2.12 5.30
CA MET A 108 4.88 2.32 5.57
C MET A 108 4.25 1.09 6.22
N MET A 109 4.49 -0.11 5.68
CA MET A 109 3.93 -1.35 6.24
C MET A 109 4.54 -1.69 7.60
N ILE A 110 5.85 -1.45 7.77
CA ILE A 110 6.53 -1.64 9.06
C ILE A 110 5.93 -0.72 10.14
N ASP A 111 5.78 0.57 9.82
CA ASP A 111 5.18 1.56 10.73
C ASP A 111 3.70 1.24 10.99
N PHE A 112 2.95 0.78 9.97
CA PHE A 112 1.55 0.40 10.12
C PHE A 112 1.37 -0.69 11.18
N VAL A 113 2.10 -1.78 11.05
CA VAL A 113 2.06 -2.89 12.03
C VAL A 113 2.44 -2.39 13.43
N SER A 114 3.57 -1.69 13.55
CA SER A 114 4.05 -1.16 14.82
C SER A 114 3.07 -0.19 15.48
N TYR A 115 2.41 0.64 14.68
CA TYR A 115 1.41 1.58 15.16
C TYR A 115 0.15 0.86 15.67
N GLN A 116 -0.36 -0.13 14.92
CA GLN A 116 -1.54 -0.90 15.34
C GLN A 116 -1.25 -1.71 16.62
N GLN A 117 -0.08 -2.30 16.73
CA GLN A 117 0.34 -2.99 17.96
C GLN A 117 0.38 -2.07 19.18
N LYS A 118 0.92 -0.85 19.03
CA LYS A 118 0.97 0.16 20.09
C LYS A 118 -0.42 0.68 20.48
N ARG A 119 -1.32 0.79 19.51
CA ARG A 119 -2.70 1.22 19.75
C ARG A 119 -3.49 0.19 20.56
N GLY A 120 -3.25 -1.10 20.33
CA GLY A 120 -3.82 -2.19 21.12
C GLY A 120 -5.32 -2.43 20.95
N GLU A 121 -5.95 -1.82 19.93
CA GLU A 121 -7.40 -1.91 19.72
C GLU A 121 -7.82 -3.01 18.72
N GLY A 122 -6.87 -3.53 17.93
CA GLY A 122 -7.18 -4.44 16.83
C GLY A 122 -7.93 -3.74 15.68
N PHE A 123 -8.56 -4.55 14.81
CA PHE A 123 -9.47 -4.07 13.76
C PHE A 123 -10.87 -4.58 14.05
N THR A 124 -11.89 -3.76 13.84
CA THR A 124 -13.28 -4.18 13.97
C THR A 124 -13.66 -5.22 12.91
N ASP A 125 -13.18 -5.02 11.69
CA ASP A 125 -13.37 -5.87 10.53
C ASP A 125 -12.34 -5.58 9.45
N TYR A 126 -12.47 -6.24 8.30
CA TYR A 126 -11.59 -6.01 7.16
C TYR A 126 -11.74 -4.61 6.55
N VAL A 127 -12.91 -3.99 6.67
CA VAL A 127 -13.18 -2.65 6.13
C VAL A 127 -12.43 -1.59 6.93
N ASP A 128 -12.46 -1.68 8.27
CA ASP A 128 -11.67 -0.84 9.17
C ASP A 128 -10.16 -0.95 8.86
N MET A 129 -9.68 -2.18 8.63
CA MET A 129 -8.28 -2.39 8.25
C MET A 129 -7.94 -1.72 6.90
N ILE A 130 -8.80 -1.85 5.89
CA ILE A 130 -8.61 -1.20 4.59
C ILE A 130 -8.52 0.32 4.77
N PHE A 131 -9.46 0.95 5.47
CA PHE A 131 -9.44 2.40 5.68
C PHE A 131 -8.21 2.87 6.47
N ARG A 132 -7.76 2.10 7.45
CA ARG A 132 -6.52 2.41 8.19
C ARG A 132 -5.28 2.29 7.30
N LEU A 133 -5.24 1.36 6.34
CA LEU A 133 -4.17 1.27 5.33
C LEU A 133 -4.18 2.51 4.41
N PHE A 134 -5.36 2.97 3.95
CA PHE A 134 -5.47 4.22 3.20
C PHE A 134 -4.97 5.42 4.00
N LEU A 135 -5.37 5.53 5.25
CA LEU A 135 -4.92 6.61 6.15
C LEU A 135 -3.40 6.57 6.35
N SER A 136 -2.83 5.38 6.59
CA SER A 136 -1.38 5.21 6.73
C SER A 136 -0.65 5.61 5.45
N SER A 137 -1.17 5.23 4.28
CA SER A 137 -0.63 5.65 2.99
C SER A 137 -0.61 7.17 2.85
N ALA A 138 -1.72 7.86 3.17
CA ALA A 138 -1.81 9.31 3.11
C ALA A 138 -0.80 10.00 4.05
N VAL A 139 -0.67 9.52 5.28
CA VAL A 139 0.33 10.03 6.25
C VAL A 139 1.75 9.87 5.71
N TRP A 140 2.06 8.74 5.08
CA TRP A 140 3.37 8.49 4.50
C TRP A 140 3.63 9.32 3.24
N TYR A 141 2.64 9.60 2.40
CA TYR A 141 2.76 10.58 1.33
C TYR A 141 3.13 11.97 1.87
N LEU A 142 2.42 12.45 2.90
CA LEU A 142 2.75 13.73 3.54
C LEU A 142 4.17 13.76 4.10
N LYS A 143 4.62 12.68 4.74
CA LYS A 143 5.98 12.55 5.26
C LYS A 143 7.02 12.64 4.14
N ARG A 144 6.80 11.97 3.01
CA ARG A 144 7.71 12.01 1.86
C ARG A 144 7.68 13.34 1.13
N LEU A 145 6.51 13.97 0.99
CA LEU A 145 6.40 15.31 0.42
C LEU A 145 7.18 16.36 1.22
N LYS A 146 7.15 16.29 2.55
CA LYS A 146 8.00 17.15 3.40
C LYS A 146 9.50 16.95 3.13
N GLN A 147 9.93 15.71 2.93
CA GLN A 147 11.32 15.39 2.57
C GLN A 147 11.69 15.95 1.20
N ILE A 148 10.83 15.77 0.19
CA ILE A 148 11.03 16.31 -1.17
C ILE A 148 11.15 17.83 -1.11
N ASN A 149 10.25 18.53 -0.41
CA ASN A 149 10.30 19.97 -0.27
C ASN A 149 11.61 20.45 0.36
N SER A 150 12.07 19.78 1.41
CA SER A 150 13.38 20.10 2.03
C SER A 150 14.56 19.97 1.06
N LEU A 151 14.53 18.92 0.20
CA LEU A 151 15.55 18.71 -0.82
C LEU A 151 15.49 19.76 -1.93
N ILE A 152 14.29 20.16 -2.35
CA ILE A 152 14.08 21.25 -3.34
C ILE A 152 14.65 22.56 -2.81
N GLU A 153 14.34 22.94 -1.57
CA GLU A 153 14.84 24.18 -0.97
C GLU A 153 16.37 24.16 -0.80
N LYS A 154 16.96 23.00 -0.49
CA LYS A 154 18.42 22.84 -0.46
C LYS A 154 19.05 23.01 -1.84
N ALA A 155 18.44 22.40 -2.88
CA ALA A 155 18.93 22.51 -4.25
C ALA A 155 18.83 23.96 -4.78
N LYS A 156 17.75 24.69 -4.49
CA LYS A 156 17.58 26.11 -4.83
C LYS A 156 18.70 26.96 -4.22
N ARG A 157 18.95 26.84 -2.92
CA ARG A 157 20.04 27.57 -2.25
C ARG A 157 21.41 27.30 -2.87
N ASN A 158 21.68 26.06 -3.29
CA ASN A 158 22.93 25.74 -3.97
C ASN A 158 23.05 26.44 -5.34
N LEU A 159 21.92 26.62 -6.05
CA LEU A 159 21.91 27.33 -7.33
C LEU A 159 22.12 28.85 -7.15
N ASP A 160 21.66 29.44 -6.07
CA ASP A 160 21.89 30.87 -5.74
C ASP A 160 23.40 31.16 -5.52
N HIS A 161 24.19 30.16 -5.12
CA HIS A 161 25.64 30.26 -4.95
C HIS A 161 26.46 29.91 -6.22
N GLY A 162 25.79 29.53 -7.30
CA GLY A 162 26.38 29.20 -8.60
C GLY A 162 25.66 28.07 -9.30
N VAL A 163 25.50 28.20 -10.62
CA VAL A 163 24.81 27.17 -11.41
C VAL A 163 25.62 25.87 -11.39
N ASN A 164 25.03 24.82 -10.83
CA ASN A 164 25.61 23.48 -10.80
C ASN A 164 24.68 22.49 -11.51
N ASN A 165 25.18 21.81 -12.54
CA ASN A 165 24.44 20.81 -13.28
C ASN A 165 23.88 19.69 -12.40
N GLU A 166 24.57 19.31 -11.33
CA GLU A 166 24.12 18.29 -10.40
C GLU A 166 22.84 18.72 -9.67
N SER A 167 22.75 19.99 -9.24
CA SER A 167 21.57 20.55 -8.59
C SER A 167 20.35 20.62 -9.57
N LEU A 168 20.60 20.97 -10.83
CA LEU A 168 19.55 20.96 -11.86
C LEU A 168 19.02 19.54 -12.13
N ILE A 169 19.91 18.57 -12.29
CA ILE A 169 19.54 17.15 -12.46
C ILE A 169 18.77 16.66 -11.21
N GLY A 170 19.21 17.02 -10.01
CA GLY A 170 18.52 16.71 -8.76
C GLY A 170 17.10 17.24 -8.72
N LEU A 171 16.88 18.50 -9.10
CA LEU A 171 15.54 19.11 -9.17
C LEU A 171 14.66 18.41 -10.21
N SER A 172 15.17 18.07 -11.40
CA SER A 172 14.42 17.33 -12.41
C SER A 172 13.96 15.96 -11.86
N ARG A 173 14.81 15.22 -11.17
CA ARG A 173 14.46 13.94 -10.55
C ARG A 173 13.37 14.08 -9.48
N LEU A 174 13.40 15.15 -8.69
CA LEU A 174 12.37 15.44 -7.70
C LEU A 174 11.04 15.84 -8.36
N GLN A 175 11.08 16.55 -9.48
CA GLN A 175 9.90 16.87 -10.29
C GLN A 175 9.24 15.60 -10.85
N ASP A 176 10.02 14.67 -11.41
CA ASP A 176 9.52 13.37 -11.87
C ASP A 176 8.86 12.61 -10.70
N SER A 177 9.49 12.60 -9.53
CA SER A 177 8.95 11.98 -8.30
C SER A 177 7.61 12.58 -7.88
N LEU A 178 7.45 13.90 -7.94
CA LEU A 178 6.19 14.58 -7.63
C LEU A 178 5.08 14.22 -8.63
N THR A 179 5.42 14.00 -9.90
CA THR A 179 4.47 13.54 -10.92
C THR A 179 3.92 12.15 -10.58
N TYR A 180 4.79 11.21 -10.19
CA TYR A 180 4.37 9.88 -9.72
C TYR A 180 3.45 9.97 -8.49
N PHE A 181 3.81 10.80 -7.52
CA PHE A 181 3.00 10.97 -6.31
C PHE A 181 1.64 11.55 -6.63
N THR A 182 1.58 12.61 -7.44
CA THR A 182 0.33 13.27 -7.82
C THR A 182 -0.61 12.29 -8.54
N THR A 183 -0.09 11.51 -9.48
CA THR A 183 -0.88 10.52 -10.22
C THR A 183 -1.41 9.43 -9.28
N SER A 184 -0.57 8.91 -8.40
CA SER A 184 -0.93 7.83 -7.47
C SER A 184 -1.92 8.31 -6.40
N ILE A 185 -1.75 9.51 -5.85
CA ILE A 185 -2.68 10.10 -4.86
C ILE A 185 -4.07 10.29 -5.49
N ARG A 186 -4.16 10.82 -6.72
CA ARG A 186 -5.43 10.97 -7.44
C ARG A 186 -6.09 9.61 -7.73
N GLY A 187 -5.29 8.61 -8.10
CA GLY A 187 -5.78 7.24 -8.27
C GLY A 187 -6.36 6.67 -6.98
N ASN A 188 -5.65 6.81 -5.87
CA ASN A 188 -6.09 6.36 -4.56
C ASN A 188 -7.36 7.11 -4.09
N GLU A 189 -7.48 8.42 -4.34
CA GLU A 189 -8.66 9.22 -4.03
C GLU A 189 -9.89 8.71 -4.79
N THR A 190 -9.73 8.46 -6.09
CA THR A 190 -10.79 7.88 -6.93
C THR A 190 -11.18 6.49 -6.44
N LEU A 191 -10.21 5.64 -6.12
CA LEU A 191 -10.43 4.32 -5.56
C LEU A 191 -11.19 4.39 -4.23
N LEU A 192 -10.76 5.24 -3.30
CA LEU A 192 -11.41 5.42 -2.00
C LEU A 192 -12.86 5.86 -2.14
N SER A 193 -13.15 6.77 -3.06
CA SER A 193 -14.51 7.25 -3.32
C SER A 193 -15.43 6.12 -3.84
N LYS A 194 -14.91 5.27 -4.74
CA LYS A 194 -15.64 4.12 -5.27
C LYS A 194 -15.87 3.04 -4.18
N LEU A 195 -14.86 2.77 -3.35
CA LEU A 195 -14.97 1.80 -2.25
C LEU A 195 -16.00 2.24 -1.22
N LYS A 196 -16.01 3.51 -0.82
CA LYS A 196 -17.03 4.05 0.10
C LYS A 196 -18.44 3.82 -0.42
N PHE A 197 -18.67 4.12 -1.70
CA PHE A 197 -19.99 3.92 -2.30
C PHE A 197 -20.36 2.42 -2.33
N LYS A 198 -19.46 1.54 -2.73
CA LYS A 198 -19.69 0.09 -2.80
C LYS A 198 -20.00 -0.50 -1.42
N LEU A 199 -19.18 -0.19 -0.42
CA LEU A 199 -19.35 -0.72 0.93
C LEU A 199 -20.64 -0.21 1.60
N GLN A 200 -21.06 1.03 1.34
CA GLN A 200 -22.35 1.55 1.81
C GLN A 200 -23.55 0.81 1.17
N VAL A 201 -23.47 0.44 -0.11
CA VAL A 201 -24.53 -0.32 -0.79
C VAL A 201 -24.58 -1.74 -0.22
N ASP A 202 -23.45 -2.39 0.01
CA ASP A 202 -23.39 -3.75 0.55
C ASP A 202 -23.94 -3.82 1.99
N GLU A 203 -23.74 -2.78 2.83
CA GLU A 203 -24.36 -2.68 4.16
C GLU A 203 -25.89 -2.56 4.07
N LEU A 204 -26.40 -1.74 3.13
CA LEU A 204 -27.84 -1.58 2.93
C LEU A 204 -28.51 -2.87 2.41
N ASP A 205 -27.83 -3.63 1.56
CA ASP A 205 -28.31 -4.91 1.05
C ASP A 205 -28.29 -6.00 2.14
N ALA A 206 -27.35 -5.95 3.08
CA ALA A 206 -27.30 -6.88 4.21
C ALA A 206 -28.41 -6.64 5.25
N ASP A 207 -28.85 -5.40 5.42
CA ASP A 207 -29.95 -5.03 6.32
C ASP A 207 -31.34 -5.35 5.74
N LEU A 208 -31.42 -5.75 4.46
CA LEU A 208 -32.67 -6.08 3.76
C LEU A 208 -32.94 -7.59 3.65
N ILE A 209 -32.06 -8.47 4.17
CA ILE A 209 -32.15 -9.93 4.18
C ILE A 209 -32.38 -10.42 5.62
#